data_e600e15ed70d14539472f96a28242748
#
_entry.id   e600e15ed70d14539472f96a28242748
#
_cell.length_a   1.000
_cell.length_b   1.000
_cell.length_c   1.000
_cell.angle_alpha   90.00
_cell.angle_beta   90.00
_cell.angle_gamma   90.00
#
_symmetry.space_group_name_H-M   'P 1'
#
loop_
_entity.id
_entity.type
_entity.pdbx_description
1 polymer ?
#
loop_
_entity_poly.entity_id
_entity_poly.type
_entity_poly.pdbx_seq_one_letter_code
_entity_poly.pdbx_strand_id
1 'polypeptide(L)'
;MKKLLAIALLLGASLAQAEDMIEIRYLEQDPGDAPFVTRILVTPQYLRMDSGAAEDDFVLLDRQQRQFFNVLRGSNIAMLFKPGTLPPKPARWEVRNTVEPSAPGTQRYALQVNGTVCAQGRVAKGAHPDAVRAMAEMKSLLAATHYAIWQASPAEMQHDCDLANLVWEFGTALELGLPLEEEEFTGRRSELEFEGRVPLQRALFKLPDGMQVMAAPSQPDL
;
A
#
# COMPACT_ATOMS: atom_id res chain seq x y z
N MET A 1 25.31 60.62 35.14
CA MET A 1 24.55 60.26 33.95
C MET A 1 24.77 58.78 33.73
N LYS A 2 23.83 57.94 34.20
CA LYS A 2 23.88 56.42 34.06
C LYS A 2 23.00 56.03 32.87
N LYS A 3 23.60 55.50 31.79
CA LYS A 3 22.90 54.97 30.63
C LYS A 3 22.50 53.53 30.97
N LEU A 4 21.19 53.29 31.11
CA LEU A 4 20.59 51.95 31.19
C LEU A 4 20.48 51.39 29.76
N LEU A 5 21.20 50.30 29.50
CA LEU A 5 21.11 49.54 28.27
C LEU A 5 20.04 48.47 28.48
N ALA A 6 18.88 48.61 27.82
CA ALA A 6 17.81 47.59 27.83
C ALA A 6 18.13 46.55 26.74
N ILE A 7 18.52 45.36 27.15
CA ILE A 7 18.68 44.20 26.26
C ILE A 7 17.29 43.56 26.09
N ALA A 8 16.67 43.71 24.92
CA ALA A 8 15.46 43.02 24.55
C ALA A 8 15.84 41.59 24.13
N LEU A 9 15.54 40.59 24.97
CA LEU A 9 15.58 39.19 24.60
C LEU A 9 14.40 38.90 23.68
N LEU A 10 14.66 38.76 22.38
CA LEU A 10 13.74 38.16 21.42
C LEU A 10 13.72 36.63 21.63
N LEU A 11 12.77 36.17 22.40
CA LEU A 11 12.39 34.74 22.46
C LEU A 11 11.78 34.36 21.12
N GLY A 12 12.61 33.79 20.23
CA GLY A 12 12.16 33.13 19.02
C GLY A 12 11.40 31.86 19.40
N ALA A 13 10.08 31.95 19.52
CA ALA A 13 9.23 30.76 19.57
C ALA A 13 9.34 30.04 18.23
N SER A 14 10.18 29.00 18.16
CA SER A 14 10.14 28.03 17.07
C SER A 14 8.77 27.37 17.14
N LEU A 15 7.86 27.74 16.23
CA LEU A 15 6.63 27.01 15.98
C LEU A 15 7.08 25.62 15.51
N ALA A 16 7.04 24.65 16.41
CA ALA A 16 7.17 23.24 16.05
C ALA A 16 6.02 22.94 15.09
N GLN A 17 6.34 22.93 13.80
CA GLN A 17 5.39 22.53 12.77
C GLN A 17 5.05 21.07 13.04
N ALA A 18 3.80 20.78 13.39
CA ALA A 18 3.36 19.41 13.57
C ALA A 18 3.61 18.67 12.25
N GLU A 19 4.37 17.58 12.32
CA GLU A 19 4.53 16.74 11.14
C GLU A 19 3.22 16.05 10.82
N ASP A 20 2.88 15.99 9.55
CA ASP A 20 1.70 15.29 9.06
C ASP A 20 2.06 13.95 8.44
N MET A 21 1.10 13.04 8.46
CA MET A 21 1.06 11.82 7.65
C MET A 21 -0.12 11.88 6.69
N ILE A 22 -0.07 11.09 5.63
CA ILE A 22 -1.21 10.92 4.73
C ILE A 22 -2.03 9.73 5.24
N GLU A 23 -3.34 9.92 5.36
CA GLU A 23 -4.30 8.87 5.64
C GLU A 23 -5.19 8.66 4.42
N ILE A 24 -5.34 7.41 4.02
CA ILE A 24 -6.24 6.96 2.94
C ILE A 24 -7.10 5.83 3.53
N ARG A 25 -8.41 5.86 3.29
CA ARG A 25 -9.31 4.78 3.67
C ARG A 25 -10.08 4.28 2.48
N TYR A 26 -10.12 2.97 2.33
CA TYR A 26 -10.93 2.28 1.36
C TYR A 26 -12.00 1.46 2.06
N LEU A 27 -13.22 1.49 1.52
CA LEU A 27 -14.22 0.48 1.77
C LEU A 27 -13.98 -0.66 0.78
N GLU A 28 -13.68 -1.83 1.30
CA GLU A 28 -13.42 -3.02 0.49
C GLU A 28 -14.53 -4.04 0.70
N GLN A 29 -14.84 -4.79 -0.36
CA GLN A 29 -15.83 -5.84 -0.32
C GLN A 29 -15.42 -7.02 -1.20
N ASP A 30 -15.29 -8.19 -0.59
CA ASP A 30 -15.20 -9.46 -1.30
C ASP A 30 -16.60 -10.00 -1.64
N PRO A 31 -16.78 -10.74 -2.75
CA PRO A 31 -18.07 -11.28 -3.13
C PRO A 31 -18.67 -12.19 -2.04
N GLY A 32 -19.86 -11.83 -1.56
CA GLY A 32 -20.57 -12.57 -0.53
C GLY A 32 -20.25 -12.18 0.90
N ASP A 33 -19.23 -11.34 1.13
CA ASP A 33 -18.83 -10.88 2.46
C ASP A 33 -19.37 -9.48 2.78
N ALA A 34 -19.38 -9.15 4.07
CA ALA A 34 -19.69 -7.80 4.50
C ALA A 34 -18.53 -6.84 4.15
N PRO A 35 -18.81 -5.57 3.78
CA PRO A 35 -17.76 -4.60 3.55
C PRO A 35 -16.91 -4.37 4.79
N PHE A 36 -15.63 -4.08 4.58
CA PHE A 36 -14.67 -3.73 5.64
C PHE A 36 -13.80 -2.55 5.23
N VAL A 37 -13.25 -1.85 6.23
CA VAL A 37 -12.38 -0.69 6.00
C VAL A 37 -10.93 -1.12 6.02
N THR A 38 -10.19 -0.69 4.99
CA THR A 38 -8.71 -0.72 4.97
C THR A 38 -8.20 0.70 5.10
N ARG A 39 -7.46 0.98 6.18
CA ARG A 39 -6.79 2.26 6.41
C ARG A 39 -5.32 2.15 6.04
N ILE A 40 -4.83 3.10 5.24
CA ILE A 40 -3.43 3.22 4.83
C ILE A 40 -2.88 4.54 5.36
N LEU A 41 -1.81 4.47 6.16
CA LEU A 41 -1.10 5.61 6.73
C LEU A 41 0.29 5.69 6.12
N VAL A 42 0.65 6.86 5.58
CA VAL A 42 1.92 7.03 4.87
C VAL A 42 2.72 8.22 5.41
N THR A 43 3.99 7.95 5.64
CA THR A 43 5.04 8.94 5.91
C THR A 43 6.16 8.80 4.89
N PRO A 44 7.15 9.70 4.83
CA PRO A 44 8.32 9.52 3.98
C PRO A 44 9.09 8.21 4.25
N GLN A 45 9.05 7.69 5.49
CA GLN A 45 9.80 6.51 5.90
C GLN A 45 8.97 5.22 5.95
N TYR A 46 7.66 5.33 6.16
CA TYR A 46 6.81 4.17 6.44
C TYR A 46 5.50 4.19 5.68
N LEU A 47 4.97 3.00 5.40
CA LEU A 47 3.56 2.78 5.13
C LEU A 47 3.03 1.77 6.14
N ARG A 48 1.89 2.07 6.73
CA ARG A 48 1.13 1.13 7.56
C ARG A 48 -0.25 0.91 6.95
N MET A 49 -0.72 -0.33 6.98
CA MET A 49 -2.10 -0.68 6.59
C MET A 49 -2.75 -1.49 7.71
N ASP A 50 -3.95 -1.08 8.13
CA ASP A 50 -4.74 -1.70 9.19
C ASP A 50 -6.25 -1.46 8.98
N SER A 51 -7.09 -1.95 9.89
CA SER A 51 -8.54 -1.71 9.91
C SER A 51 -8.94 -0.38 10.56
N GLY A 52 -7.99 0.29 11.23
CA GLY A 52 -8.26 1.44 12.09
C GLY A 52 -8.50 1.10 13.57
N ALA A 53 -8.73 -0.17 13.91
CA ALA A 53 -8.84 -0.61 15.30
C ALA A 53 -7.47 -0.84 15.93
N ALA A 54 -7.31 -0.46 17.20
CA ALA A 54 -6.00 -0.46 17.87
C ALA A 54 -5.44 -1.86 18.12
N GLU A 55 -6.33 -2.84 18.32
CA GLU A 55 -5.95 -4.21 18.68
C GLU A 55 -5.81 -5.16 17.51
N ASP A 56 -6.19 -4.71 16.31
CA ASP A 56 -6.14 -5.55 15.12
C ASP A 56 -4.72 -5.75 14.60
N ASP A 57 -4.56 -6.81 13.82
CA ASP A 57 -3.36 -7.09 13.04
C ASP A 57 -3.12 -5.94 12.05
N PHE A 58 -1.87 -5.75 11.66
CA PHE A 58 -1.52 -4.72 10.70
C PHE A 58 -0.28 -5.11 9.90
N VAL A 59 -0.09 -4.40 8.79
CA VAL A 59 1.17 -4.49 8.05
C VAL A 59 1.95 -3.19 8.16
N LEU A 60 3.27 -3.29 8.17
CA LEU A 60 4.18 -2.16 8.24
C LEU A 60 5.29 -2.32 7.21
N LEU A 61 5.42 -1.35 6.32
CA LEU A 61 6.55 -1.25 5.39
C LEU A 61 7.54 -0.21 5.91
N ASP A 62 8.79 -0.61 6.19
CA ASP A 62 9.93 0.30 6.24
C ASP A 62 10.42 0.53 4.81
N ARG A 63 10.15 1.71 4.28
CA ARG A 63 10.45 2.09 2.89
C ARG A 63 11.95 2.25 2.66
N GLN A 64 12.70 2.70 3.69
CA GLN A 64 14.15 2.90 3.60
C GLN A 64 14.91 1.57 3.61
N GLN A 65 14.51 0.67 4.50
CA GLN A 65 15.13 -0.65 4.62
C GLN A 65 14.54 -1.67 3.64
N ARG A 66 13.43 -1.32 2.98
CA ARG A 66 12.66 -2.23 2.11
C ARG A 66 12.29 -3.52 2.84
N GLN A 67 11.75 -3.38 4.06
CA GLN A 67 11.30 -4.46 4.91
C GLN A 67 9.81 -4.35 5.14
N PHE A 68 9.10 -5.44 4.93
CA PHE A 68 7.66 -5.50 5.16
C PHE A 68 7.40 -6.47 6.32
N PHE A 69 6.62 -6.01 7.28
CA PHE A 69 6.21 -6.79 8.44
C PHE A 69 4.71 -7.04 8.37
N ASN A 70 4.32 -8.31 8.45
CA ASN A 70 2.95 -8.69 8.78
C ASN A 70 2.88 -8.97 10.28
N VAL A 71 2.15 -8.12 11.01
CA VAL A 71 2.10 -8.09 12.47
C VAL A 71 0.84 -8.76 12.95
N LEU A 72 1.00 -9.93 13.55
CA LEU A 72 -0.05 -10.76 14.12
C LEU A 72 -0.07 -10.55 15.64
N ARG A 73 -0.88 -9.60 16.11
CA ARG A 73 -0.91 -9.20 17.53
C ARG A 73 -1.34 -10.34 18.43
N GLY A 74 -2.37 -11.09 18.05
CA GLY A 74 -2.88 -12.21 18.84
C GLY A 74 -1.85 -13.32 19.07
N SER A 75 -0.87 -13.47 18.17
CA SER A 75 0.22 -14.46 18.25
C SER A 75 1.54 -13.85 18.76
N ASN A 76 1.61 -12.55 18.95
CA ASN A 76 2.84 -11.81 19.29
C ASN A 76 3.99 -12.04 18.30
N ILE A 77 3.67 -12.14 17.00
CA ILE A 77 4.61 -12.42 15.91
C ILE A 77 4.56 -11.29 14.89
N ALA A 78 5.75 -10.87 14.42
CA ALA A 78 5.91 -10.06 13.21
C ALA A 78 6.66 -10.87 12.16
N MET A 79 5.99 -11.25 11.08
CA MET A 79 6.63 -11.92 9.95
C MET A 79 7.33 -10.90 9.06
N LEU A 80 8.63 -11.04 8.90
CA LEU A 80 9.48 -10.17 8.08
C LEU A 80 9.60 -10.72 6.67
N PHE A 81 9.15 -9.94 5.69
CA PHE A 81 9.33 -10.18 4.26
C PHE A 81 10.42 -9.26 3.72
N LYS A 82 11.22 -9.77 2.79
CA LYS A 82 12.25 -9.03 2.07
C LYS A 82 11.96 -9.13 0.56
N PRO A 83 12.46 -8.17 -0.25
CA PRO A 83 12.34 -8.28 -1.69
C PRO A 83 12.92 -9.61 -2.20
N GLY A 84 12.16 -10.30 -3.03
CA GLY A 84 12.60 -11.49 -3.74
C GLY A 84 12.87 -11.18 -5.22
N THR A 85 13.42 -12.16 -5.93
CA THR A 85 13.61 -12.10 -7.39
C THR A 85 12.36 -12.61 -8.06
N LEU A 86 11.85 -11.84 -9.02
CA LEU A 86 10.72 -12.29 -9.86
C LEU A 86 11.25 -13.12 -11.04
N PRO A 87 10.56 -14.18 -11.42
CA PRO A 87 10.83 -14.87 -12.67
C PRO A 87 10.44 -13.98 -13.86
N PRO A 88 10.94 -14.29 -15.07
CA PRO A 88 10.49 -13.61 -16.27
C PRO A 88 9.01 -13.87 -16.51
N LYS A 89 8.34 -12.90 -17.14
CA LYS A 89 6.95 -13.08 -17.59
C LYS A 89 6.84 -14.29 -18.52
N PRO A 90 5.70 -15.00 -18.52
CA PRO A 90 5.46 -16.09 -19.47
C PRO A 90 5.61 -15.63 -20.92
N ALA A 91 6.03 -16.53 -21.81
CA ALA A 91 6.22 -16.23 -23.23
C ALA A 91 4.91 -15.77 -23.93
N ARG A 92 3.76 -16.17 -23.41
CA ARG A 92 2.44 -15.72 -23.85
C ARG A 92 1.84 -14.84 -22.77
N TRP A 93 2.30 -13.58 -22.69
CA TRP A 93 1.82 -12.60 -21.74
C TRP A 93 1.45 -11.32 -22.49
N GLU A 94 0.20 -11.28 -22.94
CA GLU A 94 -0.34 -10.15 -23.71
C GLU A 94 -1.06 -9.19 -22.79
N VAL A 95 -0.47 -8.02 -22.56
CA VAL A 95 -1.04 -6.96 -21.71
C VAL A 95 -1.68 -5.89 -22.58
N ARG A 96 -2.89 -5.49 -22.24
CA ARG A 96 -3.57 -4.33 -22.80
C ARG A 96 -4.10 -3.44 -21.67
N ASN A 97 -3.61 -2.21 -21.63
CA ASN A 97 -4.12 -1.18 -20.74
C ASN A 97 -4.97 -0.19 -21.54
N THR A 98 -6.23 -0.07 -21.18
CA THR A 98 -7.11 0.96 -21.74
C THR A 98 -7.22 2.08 -20.70
N VAL A 99 -7.00 3.33 -21.14
CA VAL A 99 -7.09 4.51 -20.27
C VAL A 99 -7.93 5.56 -20.99
N GLU A 100 -8.99 6.01 -20.34
CA GLU A 100 -9.93 6.99 -20.86
C GLU A 100 -10.14 8.15 -19.90
N PRO A 101 -10.23 9.39 -20.39
CA PRO A 101 -10.64 10.51 -19.54
C PRO A 101 -12.02 10.24 -18.90
N SER A 102 -12.16 10.68 -17.65
CA SER A 102 -13.43 10.63 -16.92
C SER A 102 -13.81 12.06 -16.47
N ALA A 103 -14.18 12.27 -15.21
CA ALA A 103 -14.37 13.62 -14.69
C ALA A 103 -13.04 14.41 -14.66
N PRO A 104 -13.05 15.75 -14.54
CA PRO A 104 -11.82 16.55 -14.43
C PRO A 104 -10.86 16.00 -13.37
N GLY A 105 -9.60 15.78 -13.76
CA GLY A 105 -8.56 15.25 -12.88
C GLY A 105 -8.62 13.72 -12.65
N THR A 106 -9.56 12.99 -13.27
CA THR A 106 -9.70 11.55 -13.13
C THR A 106 -9.63 10.81 -14.47
N GLN A 107 -9.26 9.53 -14.41
CA GLN A 107 -9.22 8.63 -15.56
C GLN A 107 -9.86 7.29 -15.18
N ARG A 108 -10.53 6.66 -16.14
CA ARG A 108 -10.88 5.23 -16.07
C ARG A 108 -9.78 4.41 -16.68
N TYR A 109 -9.60 3.22 -16.16
CA TYR A 109 -8.67 2.25 -16.72
C TYR A 109 -9.27 0.85 -16.74
N ALA A 110 -8.75 0.01 -17.62
CA ALA A 110 -8.94 -1.43 -17.58
C ALA A 110 -7.63 -2.13 -17.96
N LEU A 111 -7.19 -3.04 -17.09
CA LEU A 111 -6.08 -3.95 -17.30
C LEU A 111 -6.61 -5.26 -17.86
N GLN A 112 -6.15 -5.65 -19.04
CA GLN A 112 -6.43 -6.95 -19.62
C GLN A 112 -5.14 -7.74 -19.77
N VAL A 113 -5.20 -9.03 -19.45
CA VAL A 113 -4.11 -9.98 -19.70
C VAL A 113 -4.68 -11.20 -20.41
N ASN A 114 -4.04 -11.58 -21.52
CA ASN A 114 -4.45 -12.71 -22.35
C ASN A 114 -5.95 -12.67 -22.74
N GLY A 115 -6.49 -11.46 -22.95
CA GLY A 115 -7.88 -11.22 -23.32
C GLY A 115 -8.88 -11.14 -22.15
N THR A 116 -8.46 -11.42 -20.92
CA THR A 116 -9.31 -11.32 -19.72
C THR A 116 -9.11 -9.98 -19.01
N VAL A 117 -10.20 -9.31 -18.61
CA VAL A 117 -10.13 -8.10 -17.77
C VAL A 117 -9.77 -8.53 -16.35
N CYS A 118 -8.59 -8.14 -15.89
CA CYS A 118 -8.06 -8.51 -14.57
C CYS A 118 -8.38 -7.49 -13.49
N ALA A 119 -8.38 -6.21 -13.85
CA ALA A 119 -8.81 -5.12 -12.99
C ALA A 119 -9.34 -3.96 -13.85
N GLN A 120 -10.27 -3.22 -13.29
CA GLN A 120 -10.77 -1.99 -13.89
C GLN A 120 -11.17 -1.00 -12.79
N GLY A 121 -11.18 0.29 -13.10
CA GLY A 121 -11.53 1.27 -12.10
C GLY A 121 -11.32 2.70 -12.56
N ARG A 122 -11.21 3.58 -11.57
CA ARG A 122 -10.99 5.01 -11.76
C ARG A 122 -9.91 5.50 -10.82
N VAL A 123 -9.06 6.40 -11.32
CA VAL A 123 -7.94 6.97 -10.55
C VAL A 123 -7.98 8.50 -10.58
N ALA A 124 -7.48 9.13 -9.51
CA ALA A 124 -7.25 10.57 -9.43
C ALA A 124 -5.80 10.88 -9.80
N LYS A 125 -5.60 11.67 -10.86
CA LYS A 125 -4.25 12.07 -11.31
C LYS A 125 -3.58 13.01 -10.33
N GLY A 126 -2.36 12.69 -9.91
CA GLY A 126 -1.54 13.57 -9.09
C GLY A 126 -2.00 13.73 -7.64
N ALA A 127 -3.06 13.05 -7.21
CA ALA A 127 -3.45 13.01 -5.80
C ALA A 127 -2.43 12.20 -4.99
N HIS A 128 -1.97 12.74 -3.87
CA HIS A 128 -1.06 12.10 -2.91
C HIS A 128 0.07 11.25 -3.53
N PRO A 129 0.95 11.82 -4.39
CA PRO A 129 1.93 11.04 -5.16
C PRO A 129 2.90 10.23 -4.31
N ASP A 130 3.18 10.67 -3.07
CA ASP A 130 4.04 9.91 -2.16
C ASP A 130 3.33 8.69 -1.57
N ALA A 131 2.03 8.79 -1.30
CA ALA A 131 1.23 7.66 -0.86
C ALA A 131 1.07 6.62 -1.98
N VAL A 132 0.78 7.06 -3.20
CA VAL A 132 0.71 6.20 -4.39
C VAL A 132 2.02 5.44 -4.59
N ARG A 133 3.15 6.12 -4.45
CA ARG A 133 4.48 5.50 -4.53
C ARG A 133 4.70 4.48 -3.42
N ALA A 134 4.34 4.80 -2.17
CA ALA A 134 4.47 3.89 -1.04
C ALA A 134 3.64 2.61 -1.22
N MET A 135 2.42 2.73 -1.77
CA MET A 135 1.57 1.59 -2.12
C MET A 135 2.21 0.72 -3.21
N ALA A 136 2.81 1.33 -4.24
CA ALA A 136 3.53 0.60 -5.29
C ALA A 136 4.78 -0.11 -4.74
N GLU A 137 5.54 0.55 -3.84
CA GLU A 137 6.70 -0.05 -3.16
C GLU A 137 6.30 -1.29 -2.34
N MET A 138 5.18 -1.23 -1.62
CA MET A 138 4.63 -2.36 -0.86
C MET A 138 4.26 -3.53 -1.79
N LYS A 139 3.48 -3.27 -2.83
CA LYS A 139 3.08 -4.29 -3.81
C LYS A 139 4.32 -4.92 -4.48
N SER A 140 5.29 -4.11 -4.89
CA SER A 140 6.54 -4.57 -5.50
C SER A 140 7.36 -5.49 -4.58
N LEU A 141 7.40 -5.20 -3.28
CA LEU A 141 8.13 -6.02 -2.31
C LEU A 141 7.48 -7.39 -2.15
N LEU A 142 6.16 -7.45 -2.17
CA LEU A 142 5.40 -8.68 -1.98
C LEU A 142 5.26 -9.53 -3.25
N ALA A 143 5.54 -8.98 -4.42
CA ALA A 143 5.28 -9.63 -5.71
C ALA A 143 5.93 -11.02 -5.83
N ALA A 144 7.18 -11.19 -5.38
CA ALA A 144 7.83 -12.51 -5.40
C ALA A 144 7.18 -13.51 -4.45
N THR A 145 6.70 -13.07 -3.29
CA THR A 145 5.94 -13.90 -2.35
C THR A 145 4.61 -14.34 -2.97
N HIS A 146 3.89 -13.42 -3.60
CA HIS A 146 2.63 -13.73 -4.30
C HIS A 146 2.85 -14.74 -5.43
N TYR A 147 3.95 -14.59 -6.19
CA TYR A 147 4.28 -15.57 -7.22
C TYR A 147 4.49 -16.98 -6.64
N ALA A 148 5.22 -17.11 -5.53
CA ALA A 148 5.43 -18.41 -4.90
C ALA A 148 4.14 -19.01 -4.33
N ILE A 149 3.26 -18.20 -3.75
CA ILE A 149 1.95 -18.64 -3.30
C ILE A 149 1.12 -19.14 -4.48
N TRP A 150 1.09 -18.39 -5.59
CA TRP A 150 0.39 -18.77 -6.80
C TRP A 150 0.92 -20.11 -7.35
N GLN A 151 2.24 -20.31 -7.41
CA GLN A 151 2.85 -21.56 -7.85
C GLN A 151 2.48 -22.76 -6.96
N ALA A 152 2.36 -22.55 -5.66
CA ALA A 152 2.00 -23.59 -4.70
C ALA A 152 0.49 -23.88 -4.66
N SER A 153 -0.33 -23.04 -5.29
CA SER A 153 -1.78 -23.20 -5.33
C SER A 153 -2.19 -24.33 -6.29
N PRO A 154 -3.33 -24.99 -6.05
CA PRO A 154 -3.91 -25.95 -7.00
C PRO A 154 -4.13 -25.32 -8.38
N ALA A 155 -3.96 -26.09 -9.45
CA ALA A 155 -4.01 -25.59 -10.83
C ALA A 155 -5.33 -24.87 -11.17
N GLU A 156 -6.44 -25.31 -10.59
CA GLU A 156 -7.77 -24.70 -10.75
C GLU A 156 -7.91 -23.32 -10.10
N MET A 157 -6.97 -22.97 -9.22
CA MET A 157 -6.88 -21.64 -8.55
C MET A 157 -5.82 -20.75 -9.17
N GLN A 158 -5.07 -21.23 -10.16
CA GLN A 158 -4.01 -20.49 -10.81
C GLN A 158 -4.56 -19.66 -11.97
N HIS A 159 -4.90 -18.39 -11.73
CA HIS A 159 -5.39 -17.49 -12.76
C HIS A 159 -4.31 -16.50 -13.21
N ASP A 160 -4.25 -16.19 -14.50
CA ASP A 160 -3.35 -15.16 -15.04
C ASP A 160 -3.60 -13.79 -14.41
N CYS A 161 -4.85 -13.50 -14.04
CA CYS A 161 -5.20 -12.24 -13.39
C CYS A 161 -4.63 -12.09 -11.98
N ASP A 162 -4.41 -13.18 -11.23
CA ASP A 162 -3.68 -13.09 -9.95
C ASP A 162 -2.24 -12.66 -10.18
N LEU A 163 -1.59 -13.24 -11.19
CA LEU A 163 -0.23 -12.85 -11.59
C LEU A 163 -0.17 -11.41 -12.11
N ALA A 164 -1.22 -10.97 -12.82
CA ALA A 164 -1.30 -9.58 -13.26
C ALA A 164 -1.41 -8.63 -12.06
N ASN A 165 -2.42 -8.81 -11.21
CA ASN A 165 -2.75 -7.87 -10.14
C ASN A 165 -1.74 -7.88 -8.98
N LEU A 166 -1.02 -8.99 -8.77
CA LEU A 166 -0.16 -9.18 -7.60
C LEU A 166 1.33 -9.30 -7.92
N VAL A 167 1.71 -9.61 -9.18
CA VAL A 167 3.11 -9.94 -9.52
C VAL A 167 3.71 -9.03 -10.57
N TRP A 168 3.12 -8.94 -11.77
CA TRP A 168 3.77 -8.25 -12.88
C TRP A 168 3.16 -6.92 -13.29
N GLU A 169 1.84 -6.73 -13.11
CA GLU A 169 1.12 -5.52 -13.52
C GLU A 169 0.48 -4.78 -12.32
N PHE A 170 0.88 -5.12 -11.10
CA PHE A 170 0.33 -4.58 -9.83
C PHE A 170 0.36 -3.06 -9.75
N GLY A 171 1.22 -2.43 -10.52
CA GLY A 171 1.39 -0.96 -10.55
C GLY A 171 0.43 -0.23 -11.50
N THR A 172 -0.32 -0.92 -12.35
CA THR A 172 -1.08 -0.29 -13.44
C THR A 172 -1.98 0.85 -12.98
N ALA A 173 -2.80 0.66 -11.95
CA ALA A 173 -3.64 1.73 -11.40
C ALA A 173 -2.78 2.85 -10.76
N LEU A 174 -1.77 2.47 -9.98
CA LEU A 174 -0.92 3.40 -9.23
C LEU A 174 -0.05 4.27 -10.14
N GLU A 175 0.37 3.78 -11.31
CA GLU A 175 1.09 4.58 -12.33
C GLU A 175 0.21 5.68 -12.91
N LEU A 176 -1.10 5.48 -12.95
CA LEU A 176 -2.08 6.46 -13.41
C LEU A 176 -2.47 7.47 -12.33
N GLY A 177 -2.44 7.08 -11.06
CA GLY A 177 -2.77 7.95 -9.93
C GLY A 177 -3.28 7.20 -8.70
N LEU A 178 -3.94 7.93 -7.80
CA LEU A 178 -4.58 7.35 -6.63
C LEU A 178 -5.86 6.60 -7.04
N PRO A 179 -5.99 5.30 -6.78
CA PRO A 179 -7.24 4.58 -7.03
C PRO A 179 -8.41 5.20 -6.25
N LEU A 180 -9.51 5.50 -6.96
CA LEU A 180 -10.75 5.99 -6.38
C LEU A 180 -11.77 4.86 -6.24
N GLU A 181 -11.78 3.96 -7.19
CA GLU A 181 -12.57 2.75 -7.22
C GLU A 181 -11.83 1.71 -8.06
N GLU A 182 -11.91 0.46 -7.65
CA GLU A 182 -11.33 -0.67 -8.37
C GLU A 182 -12.25 -1.88 -8.24
N GLU A 183 -12.41 -2.63 -9.32
CA GLU A 183 -13.06 -3.92 -9.37
C GLU A 183 -12.11 -4.94 -10.01
N GLU A 184 -11.84 -6.04 -9.30
CA GLU A 184 -11.00 -7.12 -9.77
C GLU A 184 -11.83 -8.23 -10.42
N PHE A 185 -11.17 -9.09 -11.21
CA PHE A 185 -11.80 -10.22 -11.90
C PHE A 185 -12.52 -11.18 -10.95
N THR A 186 -12.13 -11.24 -9.69
CA THR A 186 -12.78 -12.02 -8.63
C THR A 186 -14.13 -11.44 -8.21
N GLY A 187 -14.42 -10.19 -8.60
CA GLY A 187 -15.56 -9.42 -8.14
C GLY A 187 -15.28 -8.64 -6.83
N ARG A 188 -14.05 -8.71 -6.29
CA ARG A 188 -13.62 -7.83 -5.19
C ARG A 188 -13.69 -6.38 -5.65
N ARG A 189 -14.19 -5.51 -4.78
CA ARG A 189 -14.31 -4.07 -5.00
C ARG A 189 -13.63 -3.30 -3.91
N SER A 190 -13.05 -2.16 -4.29
CA SER A 190 -12.57 -1.16 -3.36
C SER A 190 -13.05 0.22 -3.78
N GLU A 191 -13.45 1.04 -2.82
CA GLU A 191 -13.90 2.41 -3.01
C GLU A 191 -13.24 3.33 -2.01
N LEU A 192 -12.69 4.45 -2.49
CA LEU A 192 -12.05 5.45 -1.64
C LEU A 192 -13.10 6.19 -0.81
N GLU A 193 -13.02 6.05 0.51
CA GLU A 193 -13.88 6.77 1.47
C GLU A 193 -13.27 8.07 1.97
N PHE A 194 -11.96 8.07 2.15
CA PHE A 194 -11.24 9.21 2.73
C PHE A 194 -9.81 9.30 2.21
N GLU A 195 -9.37 10.53 1.96
CA GLU A 195 -7.98 10.88 1.74
C GLU A 195 -7.66 12.23 2.40
N GLY A 196 -6.49 12.35 3.02
CA GLY A 196 -6.11 13.63 3.60
C GLY A 196 -4.81 13.59 4.40
N ARG A 197 -4.42 14.77 4.87
CA ARG A 197 -3.32 14.93 5.83
C ARG A 197 -3.88 14.94 7.23
N VAL A 198 -3.26 14.16 8.11
CA VAL A 198 -3.62 14.09 9.53
C VAL A 198 -2.36 14.20 10.38
N PRO A 199 -2.46 14.62 11.65
CA PRO A 199 -1.30 14.73 12.54
C PRO A 199 -0.55 13.40 12.66
N LEU A 200 0.79 13.46 12.57
CA LEU A 200 1.65 12.28 12.66
C LEU A 200 1.56 11.62 14.05
N GLN A 201 1.20 10.36 14.06
CA GLN A 201 1.20 9.50 15.23
C GLN A 201 2.37 8.49 15.14
N ARG A 202 3.56 8.88 15.61
CA ARG A 202 4.80 8.08 15.47
C ARG A 202 4.70 6.68 16.05
N ALA A 203 3.87 6.47 17.08
CA ALA A 203 3.68 5.17 17.71
C ALA A 203 3.05 4.13 16.76
N LEU A 204 2.27 4.57 15.77
CA LEU A 204 1.65 3.68 14.79
C LEU A 204 2.66 3.01 13.84
N PHE A 205 3.86 3.59 13.70
CA PHE A 205 4.90 3.10 12.80
C PHE A 205 6.01 2.32 13.53
N LYS A 206 5.67 1.71 14.66
CA LYS A 206 6.57 0.86 15.43
C LYS A 206 5.97 -0.53 15.62
N LEU A 207 6.82 -1.52 15.66
CA LEU A 207 6.41 -2.85 16.13
C LEU A 207 6.09 -2.75 17.62
N PRO A 208 5.06 -3.45 18.11
CA PRO A 208 4.80 -3.57 19.55
C PRO A 208 5.99 -4.12 20.30
N ASP A 209 6.16 -3.66 21.55
CA ASP A 209 7.26 -4.12 22.40
C ASP A 209 7.16 -5.63 22.68
N GLY A 210 8.31 -6.33 22.68
CA GLY A 210 8.39 -7.76 22.98
C GLY A 210 7.89 -8.68 21.86
N MET A 211 7.56 -8.14 20.68
CA MET A 211 7.12 -8.95 19.53
C MET A 211 8.26 -9.81 18.98
N GLN A 212 7.96 -11.07 18.67
CA GLN A 212 8.93 -11.98 18.03
C GLN A 212 8.97 -11.69 16.53
N VAL A 213 10.13 -11.24 16.03
CA VAL A 213 10.34 -11.07 14.59
C VAL A 213 10.84 -12.39 14.00
N MET A 214 10.07 -12.93 13.07
CA MET A 214 10.40 -14.16 12.34
C MET A 214 10.54 -13.85 10.86
N ALA A 215 11.53 -14.46 10.20
CA ALA A 215 11.57 -14.40 8.74
C ALA A 215 10.31 -15.09 8.17
N ALA A 216 9.66 -14.46 7.20
CA ALA A 216 8.64 -15.16 6.43
C ALA A 216 9.28 -16.41 5.80
N PRO A 217 8.51 -17.49 5.57
CA PRO A 217 9.04 -18.67 4.90
C PRO A 217 9.77 -18.26 3.63
N SER A 218 11.07 -18.63 3.55
CA SER A 218 11.86 -18.38 2.34
C SER A 218 11.22 -19.18 1.20
N GLN A 219 11.09 -18.52 0.06
CA GLN A 219 10.75 -19.23 -1.17
C GLN A 219 11.80 -20.33 -1.40
N PRO A 220 11.41 -21.56 -1.78
CA PRO A 220 12.38 -22.50 -2.30
C PRO A 220 13.10 -21.83 -3.48
N ASP A 221 14.43 -21.93 -3.50
CA ASP A 221 15.23 -21.48 -4.64
C ASP A 221 14.69 -22.14 -5.91
N LEU A 222 14.23 -21.31 -6.86
CA LEU A 222 13.70 -21.74 -8.15
C LEU A 222 14.83 -22.09 -9.10
#